data_d1e4eddd965fee087c31ef76ee3c4589
#
_entry.id   d1e4eddd965fee087c31ef76ee3c4589
#
_cell.length_a   1.000
_cell.length_b   1.000
_cell.length_c   1.000
_cell.angle_alpha   90.00
_cell.angle_beta   90.00
_cell.angle_gamma   90.00
#
_symmetry.space_group_name_H-M   'P 1'
#
loop_
_entity.id
_entity.type
_entity.pdbx_description
1 polymer ?
#
loop_
_entity_poly.entity_id
_entity_poly.type
_entity_poly.pdbx_seq_one_letter_code
_entity_poly.pdbx_strand_id
1 'polypeptide(L)'
;MHRPPPIVRLVVLLVVLGVVGAATWYYLDQQRQDSGQLTASGTIEADAVTISPQVPGRVVEVNADEGDSVTAGDPIVVLDGAMLQAQRAQAQAAIDAADASLAAAQQGATAVQQNVVTAQAGVAAAQANLDLLEAGASAEQLAIAQANVDAAQVAVADLEATYDDMSKAVRDSAAGQEIKLRRDVARANLQTALAQQRLTQAGARPEQLAAARAQLDAANAQVGAAQAQADTAAKQADAAAAQAAAARAALAVLDSQIAQLTISAPIDGVVLTRSIEPGEYAGPGAALLVVGNLGALTITVYVPEDRLSEVSLGQTAEVRIDSGETSSGTVAHIADQAEFTPRNVQTPEGRRSTVFAIKLAVDNPDGRLKPGMPADVAF
;
A
#
# COMPACT_ATOMS: atom_id res chain seq x y z
N MET A 1 56.28 -51.85 83.79
CA MET A 1 55.18 -51.26 83.01
C MET A 1 54.04 -50.99 84.00
N HIS A 2 53.91 -49.74 84.47
CA HIS A 2 52.86 -49.38 85.45
C HIS A 2 51.55 -49.23 84.74
N ARG A 3 50.55 -50.09 84.99
CA ARG A 3 49.21 -49.97 84.50
C ARG A 3 48.54 -48.81 85.21
N PRO A 4 47.96 -47.83 84.47
CA PRO A 4 47.31 -46.66 85.10
C PRO A 4 46.11 -47.15 85.95
N PRO A 5 45.78 -46.46 87.07
CA PRO A 5 44.65 -46.82 87.92
C PRO A 5 43.34 -46.71 87.15
N PRO A 6 42.31 -47.54 87.55
CA PRO A 6 41.03 -47.58 86.80
C PRO A 6 40.29 -46.23 86.72
N ILE A 7 40.50 -45.34 87.65
CA ILE A 7 39.89 -43.99 87.66
C ILE A 7 40.40 -43.11 86.55
N VAL A 8 41.72 -43.22 86.15
CA VAL A 8 42.31 -42.44 85.04
C VAL A 8 41.75 -42.90 83.72
N ARG A 9 41.45 -44.22 83.56
CA ARG A 9 40.81 -44.73 82.36
C ARG A 9 39.36 -44.23 82.22
N LEU A 10 38.62 -44.08 83.35
CA LEU A 10 37.24 -43.59 83.32
C LEU A 10 37.17 -42.12 82.96
N VAL A 11 38.13 -41.32 83.48
CA VAL A 11 38.23 -39.87 83.14
C VAL A 11 38.60 -39.66 81.71
N VAL A 12 39.55 -40.45 81.15
CA VAL A 12 39.93 -40.38 79.75
C VAL A 12 38.75 -40.76 78.85
N LEU A 13 37.97 -41.78 79.20
CA LEU A 13 36.77 -42.19 78.46
C LEU A 13 35.69 -41.14 78.44
N LEU A 14 35.47 -40.43 79.58
CA LEU A 14 34.53 -39.28 79.70
C LEU A 14 34.98 -38.10 78.87
N VAL A 15 36.26 -37.79 78.86
CA VAL A 15 36.85 -36.69 78.08
C VAL A 15 36.73 -37.01 76.56
N VAL A 16 36.97 -38.26 76.11
CA VAL A 16 36.82 -38.69 74.77
C VAL A 16 35.36 -38.66 74.34
N LEU A 17 34.41 -39.14 75.16
CA LEU A 17 32.98 -39.00 74.90
C LEU A 17 32.51 -37.54 74.84
N GLY A 18 33.07 -36.63 75.70
CA GLY A 18 32.79 -35.20 75.63
C GLY A 18 33.26 -34.56 74.32
N VAL A 19 34.50 -34.90 73.89
CA VAL A 19 35.04 -34.37 72.65
C VAL A 19 34.29 -34.93 71.43
N VAL A 20 33.95 -36.22 71.41
CA VAL A 20 33.15 -36.83 70.36
C VAL A 20 31.74 -36.25 70.33
N GLY A 21 31.11 -36.00 71.52
CA GLY A 21 29.83 -35.33 71.62
C GLY A 21 29.84 -33.87 71.17
N ALA A 22 30.86 -33.12 71.48
CA ALA A 22 31.07 -31.73 71.04
C ALA A 22 31.37 -31.69 69.54
N ALA A 23 32.18 -32.63 69.00
CA ALA A 23 32.47 -32.74 67.54
C ALA A 23 31.24 -33.14 66.73
N THR A 24 30.44 -34.10 67.22
CA THR A 24 29.21 -34.48 66.57
C THR A 24 28.16 -33.36 66.64
N TRP A 25 28.06 -32.66 67.80
CA TRP A 25 27.17 -31.52 67.90
C TRP A 25 27.59 -30.38 66.96
N TYR A 26 28.87 -30.06 66.88
CA TYR A 26 29.41 -29.08 65.93
C TYR A 26 29.21 -29.46 64.50
N TYR A 27 29.40 -30.75 64.14
CA TYR A 27 29.17 -31.26 62.79
C TYR A 27 27.69 -31.26 62.41
N LEU A 28 26.78 -31.57 63.35
CA LEU A 28 25.32 -31.52 63.16
C LEU A 28 24.80 -30.10 63.16
N ASP A 29 25.42 -29.18 63.89
CA ASP A 29 25.05 -27.76 63.86
C ASP A 29 25.49 -27.09 62.55
N GLN A 30 26.66 -27.45 62.04
CA GLN A 30 27.15 -27.02 60.74
C GLN A 30 26.29 -27.58 59.56
N GLN A 31 25.82 -28.83 59.66
CA GLN A 31 24.85 -29.38 58.69
C GLN A 31 23.45 -28.76 58.81
N ARG A 32 23.04 -28.27 59.97
CA ARG A 32 21.77 -27.55 60.14
C ARG A 32 21.84 -26.11 59.64
N GLN A 33 23.00 -25.51 59.56
CA GLN A 33 23.20 -24.20 58.93
C GLN A 33 23.17 -24.28 57.40
N ASP A 34 23.53 -25.43 56.80
CA ASP A 34 23.45 -25.66 55.34
C ASP A 34 22.03 -26.05 54.88
N SER A 35 21.08 -26.35 55.76
CA SER A 35 19.67 -26.54 55.45
C SER A 35 18.87 -25.23 55.51
N GLY A 36 19.52 -24.11 55.37
CA GLY A 36 18.95 -22.77 55.34
C GLY A 36 18.31 -22.43 53.98
N GLN A 37 17.45 -21.45 54.01
CA GLN A 37 16.79 -20.79 52.88
C GLN A 37 17.58 -20.83 51.60
N LEU A 38 16.97 -21.23 50.49
CA LEU A 38 17.62 -21.26 49.16
C LEU A 38 18.08 -19.85 48.82
N THR A 39 19.39 -19.64 48.72
CA THR A 39 19.98 -18.40 48.28
C THR A 39 20.73 -18.63 46.95
N ALA A 40 20.57 -17.70 46.04
CA ALA A 40 21.28 -17.72 44.75
C ALA A 40 21.74 -16.31 44.41
N SER A 41 22.99 -16.19 43.95
CA SER A 41 23.55 -14.90 43.54
C SER A 41 23.42 -14.69 42.05
N GLY A 42 23.18 -13.44 41.65
CA GLY A 42 23.05 -13.06 40.25
C GLY A 42 23.45 -11.61 40.00
N THR A 43 23.14 -11.16 38.81
CA THR A 43 23.40 -9.77 38.40
C THR A 43 22.11 -9.14 37.96
N ILE A 44 21.92 -7.89 38.31
CA ILE A 44 20.80 -7.07 37.87
C ILE A 44 21.04 -6.69 36.40
N GLU A 45 20.05 -6.91 35.56
CA GLU A 45 20.04 -6.57 34.14
C GLU A 45 18.84 -5.66 33.86
N ALA A 46 18.97 -4.74 32.92
CA ALA A 46 17.86 -3.98 32.38
C ALA A 46 17.52 -4.51 30.97
N ASP A 47 16.25 -4.48 30.64
CA ASP A 47 15.86 -4.66 29.23
C ASP A 47 16.37 -3.47 28.44
N ALA A 48 17.41 -3.69 27.63
CA ALA A 48 18.10 -2.66 26.89
C ALA A 48 17.98 -2.89 25.37
N VAL A 49 17.74 -1.81 24.65
CA VAL A 49 17.68 -1.78 23.19
C VAL A 49 18.86 -1.01 22.65
N THR A 50 19.62 -1.65 21.77
CA THR A 50 20.70 -0.99 21.03
C THR A 50 20.12 -0.24 19.84
N ILE A 51 20.36 1.05 19.79
CA ILE A 51 19.94 1.95 18.73
C ILE A 51 21.02 1.99 17.66
N SER A 52 20.63 1.70 16.42
CA SER A 52 21.52 1.71 15.26
C SER A 52 20.87 2.40 14.05
N PRO A 53 21.65 3.06 13.17
CA PRO A 53 21.11 3.69 11.97
C PRO A 53 20.74 2.63 10.93
N GLN A 54 19.68 2.89 10.19
CA GLN A 54 19.29 2.11 9.01
C GLN A 54 19.95 2.64 7.73
N VAL A 55 20.25 3.94 7.70
CA VAL A 55 20.88 4.66 6.58
C VAL A 55 22.25 5.16 7.05
N PRO A 56 23.30 5.03 6.22
CA PRO A 56 24.60 5.56 6.60
C PRO A 56 24.63 7.09 6.49
N GLY A 57 25.34 7.73 7.40
CA GLY A 57 25.50 9.18 7.35
C GLY A 57 26.50 9.70 8.38
N ARG A 58 26.92 10.97 8.21
CA ARG A 58 27.67 11.68 9.23
C ARG A 58 26.71 12.17 10.30
N VAL A 59 27.06 11.99 11.57
CA VAL A 59 26.30 12.52 12.70
C VAL A 59 26.44 14.05 12.76
N VAL A 60 25.32 14.73 12.72
CA VAL A 60 25.26 16.21 12.86
C VAL A 60 25.05 16.58 14.32
N GLU A 61 24.14 15.87 14.99
CA GLU A 61 23.69 16.18 16.34
C GLU A 61 23.38 14.90 17.10
N VAL A 62 23.70 14.91 18.39
CA VAL A 62 23.30 13.89 19.36
C VAL A 62 22.58 14.63 20.49
N ASN A 63 21.30 14.31 20.69
CA ASN A 63 20.40 15.05 21.59
C ASN A 63 20.24 14.38 22.97
N ALA A 64 20.95 13.29 23.23
CA ALA A 64 20.88 12.59 24.51
C ALA A 64 22.27 12.10 24.91
N ASP A 65 22.64 12.39 26.14
CA ASP A 65 23.89 11.94 26.79
C ASP A 65 23.64 10.74 27.71
N GLU A 66 24.75 10.06 28.13
CA GLU A 66 24.66 8.97 29.09
C GLU A 66 24.04 9.44 30.41
N GLY A 67 23.01 8.75 30.84
CA GLY A 67 22.24 9.07 32.05
C GLY A 67 20.98 9.88 31.79
N ASP A 68 20.76 10.40 30.57
CA ASP A 68 19.55 11.12 30.21
C ASP A 68 18.35 10.22 30.11
N SER A 69 17.18 10.70 30.52
CA SER A 69 15.90 10.03 30.35
C SER A 69 15.33 10.41 28.99
N VAL A 70 14.90 9.40 28.21
CA VAL A 70 14.28 9.55 26.89
C VAL A 70 12.92 8.86 26.86
N THR A 71 12.02 9.41 26.04
CA THR A 71 10.71 8.80 25.78
C THR A 71 10.66 8.23 24.37
N ALA A 72 9.83 7.21 24.18
CA ALA A 72 9.66 6.60 22.86
C ALA A 72 9.23 7.65 21.83
N GLY A 73 9.99 7.76 20.73
CA GLY A 73 9.77 8.74 19.67
C GLY A 73 10.65 9.99 19.78
N ASP A 74 11.33 10.25 20.91
CA ASP A 74 12.25 11.37 21.04
C ASP A 74 13.42 11.27 20.05
N PRO A 75 13.76 12.33 19.30
CA PRO A 75 14.87 12.32 18.38
C PRO A 75 16.20 12.31 19.16
N ILE A 76 16.99 11.26 19.02
CA ILE A 76 18.24 11.10 19.75
C ILE A 76 19.46 11.46 18.90
N VAL A 77 19.49 11.03 17.64
CA VAL A 77 20.60 11.27 16.74
C VAL A 77 20.07 11.79 15.40
N VAL A 78 20.72 12.81 14.86
CA VAL A 78 20.41 13.37 13.54
C VAL A 78 21.63 13.17 12.63
N LEU A 79 21.40 12.53 11.47
CA LEU A 79 22.41 12.33 10.44
C LEU A 79 22.32 13.43 9.36
N ASP A 80 23.44 13.70 8.68
CA ASP A 80 23.52 14.65 7.57
C ASP A 80 22.67 14.15 6.38
N GLY A 81 21.67 14.94 6.03
CA GLY A 81 20.76 14.68 4.91
C GLY A 81 21.01 15.50 3.66
N ALA A 82 22.06 16.32 3.58
CA ALA A 82 22.25 17.25 2.47
C ALA A 82 22.22 16.58 1.08
N MET A 83 22.85 15.40 0.95
CA MET A 83 22.82 14.62 -0.30
C MET A 83 21.42 14.12 -0.64
N LEU A 84 20.71 13.53 0.32
CA LEU A 84 19.35 13.00 0.12
C LEU A 84 18.36 14.14 -0.17
N GLN A 85 18.52 15.30 0.47
CA GLN A 85 17.71 16.48 0.18
C GLN A 85 17.93 16.99 -1.25
N ALA A 86 19.17 16.99 -1.73
CA ALA A 86 19.48 17.35 -3.12
C ALA A 86 18.86 16.34 -4.12
N GLN A 87 18.93 15.04 -3.82
CA GLN A 87 18.27 14.00 -4.61
C GLN A 87 16.75 14.13 -4.58
N ARG A 88 16.16 14.45 -3.42
CA ARG A 88 14.74 14.75 -3.28
C ARG A 88 14.30 15.91 -4.16
N ALA A 89 15.08 17.01 -4.18
CA ALA A 89 14.81 18.16 -5.04
C ALA A 89 14.87 17.77 -6.53
N GLN A 90 15.84 16.94 -6.93
CA GLN A 90 15.93 16.41 -8.28
C GLN A 90 14.73 15.51 -8.63
N ALA A 91 14.30 14.62 -7.73
CA ALA A 91 13.13 13.78 -7.92
C ALA A 91 11.84 14.62 -8.03
N GLN A 92 11.71 15.69 -7.23
CA GLN A 92 10.59 16.63 -7.34
C GLN A 92 10.53 17.29 -8.73
N ALA A 93 11.67 17.77 -9.25
CA ALA A 93 11.73 18.34 -10.58
C ALA A 93 11.37 17.31 -11.69
N ALA A 94 11.70 16.03 -11.47
CA ALA A 94 11.31 14.96 -12.38
C ALA A 94 9.79 14.72 -12.36
N ILE A 95 9.14 14.83 -11.19
CA ILE A 95 7.67 14.78 -11.05
C ILE A 95 7.04 15.95 -11.82
N ASP A 96 7.52 17.15 -11.61
CA ASP A 96 6.97 18.35 -12.27
C ASP A 96 7.05 18.23 -13.80
N ALA A 97 8.15 17.69 -14.33
CA ALA A 97 8.31 17.41 -15.76
C ALA A 97 7.37 16.30 -16.25
N ALA A 98 7.19 15.23 -15.48
CA ALA A 98 6.28 14.13 -15.83
C ALA A 98 4.81 14.58 -15.77
N ASP A 99 4.43 15.41 -14.80
CA ASP A 99 3.08 15.98 -14.69
C ASP A 99 2.78 16.95 -15.83
N ALA A 100 3.75 17.75 -16.26
CA ALA A 100 3.61 18.59 -17.45
C ALA A 100 3.41 17.76 -18.73
N SER A 101 4.17 16.64 -18.86
CA SER A 101 4.01 15.69 -19.98
C SER A 101 2.63 15.02 -19.97
N LEU A 102 2.15 14.61 -18.79
CA LEU A 102 0.81 14.04 -18.61
C LEU A 102 -0.28 15.04 -19.01
N ALA A 103 -0.18 16.28 -18.55
CA ALA A 103 -1.13 17.34 -18.89
C ALA A 103 -1.18 17.58 -20.41
N ALA A 104 -0.02 17.63 -21.07
CA ALA A 104 0.05 17.77 -22.52
C ALA A 104 -0.59 16.57 -23.26
N ALA A 105 -0.33 15.34 -22.80
CA ALA A 105 -0.91 14.13 -23.39
C ALA A 105 -2.44 14.10 -23.22
N GLN A 106 -2.95 14.49 -22.06
CA GLN A 106 -4.40 14.58 -21.77
C GLN A 106 -5.09 15.62 -22.65
N GLN A 107 -4.46 16.80 -22.81
CA GLN A 107 -4.97 17.84 -23.73
C GLN A 107 -4.99 17.35 -25.16
N GLY A 108 -3.93 16.64 -25.62
CA GLY A 108 -3.88 16.00 -26.91
C GLY A 108 -5.00 14.96 -27.12
N ALA A 109 -5.23 14.10 -26.14
CA ALA A 109 -6.31 13.11 -26.18
C ALA A 109 -7.70 13.77 -26.26
N THR A 110 -7.91 14.85 -25.51
CA THR A 110 -9.18 15.62 -25.57
C THR A 110 -9.39 16.26 -26.95
N ALA A 111 -8.33 16.82 -27.55
CA ALA A 111 -8.42 17.42 -28.88
C ALA A 111 -8.75 16.36 -29.96
N VAL A 112 -8.14 15.17 -29.89
CA VAL A 112 -8.42 14.06 -30.82
C VAL A 112 -9.84 13.53 -30.59
N GLN A 113 -10.32 13.47 -29.37
CA GLN A 113 -11.71 13.07 -29.06
C GLN A 113 -12.74 14.04 -29.71
N GLN A 114 -12.43 15.31 -29.80
CA GLN A 114 -13.27 16.29 -30.51
C GLN A 114 -13.38 15.98 -32.01
N ASN A 115 -12.31 15.40 -32.62
CA ASN A 115 -12.36 14.96 -34.01
C ASN A 115 -13.35 13.80 -34.21
N VAL A 116 -13.50 12.90 -33.23
CA VAL A 116 -14.51 11.83 -33.25
C VAL A 116 -15.92 12.44 -33.28
N VAL A 117 -16.18 13.43 -32.43
CA VAL A 117 -17.48 14.12 -32.40
C VAL A 117 -17.77 14.79 -33.76
N THR A 118 -16.77 15.43 -34.38
CA THR A 118 -16.90 16.05 -35.69
C THR A 118 -17.18 15.01 -36.79
N ALA A 119 -16.51 13.89 -36.77
CA ALA A 119 -16.73 12.79 -37.71
C ALA A 119 -18.15 12.19 -37.54
N GLN A 120 -18.63 12.01 -36.32
CA GLN A 120 -20.00 11.57 -36.03
C GLN A 120 -21.07 12.54 -36.57
N ALA A 121 -20.82 13.85 -36.46
CA ALA A 121 -21.70 14.85 -37.08
C ALA A 121 -21.73 14.69 -38.62
N GLY A 122 -20.60 14.32 -39.25
CA GLY A 122 -20.53 13.99 -40.66
C GLY A 122 -21.40 12.78 -41.02
N VAL A 123 -21.37 11.72 -40.20
CA VAL A 123 -22.26 10.55 -40.38
C VAL A 123 -23.72 10.95 -40.28
N ALA A 124 -24.09 11.75 -39.29
CA ALA A 124 -25.46 12.22 -39.11
C ALA A 124 -25.96 13.03 -40.36
N ALA A 125 -25.09 13.88 -40.91
CA ALA A 125 -25.41 14.63 -42.13
C ALA A 125 -25.54 13.72 -43.35
N ALA A 126 -24.65 12.73 -43.53
CA ALA A 126 -24.75 11.77 -44.61
C ALA A 126 -26.00 10.87 -44.52
N GLN A 127 -26.34 10.45 -43.29
CA GLN A 127 -27.58 9.69 -43.04
C GLN A 127 -28.82 10.52 -43.34
N ALA A 128 -28.91 11.76 -42.92
CA ALA A 128 -30.03 12.65 -43.17
C ALA A 128 -30.22 12.88 -44.71
N ASN A 129 -29.12 12.97 -45.46
CA ASN A 129 -29.17 13.07 -46.91
C ASN A 129 -29.70 11.78 -47.57
N LEU A 130 -29.28 10.60 -47.12
CA LEU A 130 -29.79 9.33 -47.58
C LEU A 130 -31.28 9.19 -47.26
N ASP A 131 -31.71 9.50 -46.02
CA ASP A 131 -33.11 9.44 -45.62
C ASP A 131 -34.00 10.37 -46.45
N LEU A 132 -33.49 11.57 -46.78
CA LEU A 132 -34.21 12.49 -47.69
C LEU A 132 -34.38 11.93 -49.09
N LEU A 133 -33.36 11.28 -49.65
CA LEU A 133 -33.42 10.63 -50.96
C LEU A 133 -34.32 9.38 -50.95
N GLU A 134 -34.29 8.60 -49.86
CA GLU A 134 -35.15 7.41 -49.67
C GLU A 134 -36.62 7.78 -49.46
N ALA A 135 -36.90 8.88 -48.79
CA ALA A 135 -38.26 9.42 -48.59
C ALA A 135 -38.91 9.82 -49.93
N GLY A 136 -38.07 10.17 -50.92
CA GLY A 136 -38.56 10.53 -52.27
C GLY A 136 -39.37 11.82 -52.31
N ALA A 137 -40.34 11.87 -53.20
CA ALA A 137 -41.23 13.07 -53.35
C ALA A 137 -42.21 13.22 -52.17
N SER A 138 -42.42 14.42 -51.75
CA SER A 138 -43.37 14.70 -50.65
C SER A 138 -44.83 14.41 -51.12
N ALA A 139 -45.72 14.19 -50.10
CA ALA A 139 -47.14 13.97 -50.38
C ALA A 139 -47.74 15.11 -51.17
N GLU A 140 -47.32 16.35 -50.94
CA GLU A 140 -47.77 17.56 -51.64
C GLU A 140 -47.28 17.54 -53.12
N GLN A 141 -46.02 17.14 -53.35
CA GLN A 141 -45.47 17.02 -54.72
C GLN A 141 -46.23 15.96 -55.54
N LEU A 142 -46.54 14.83 -54.88
CA LEU A 142 -47.35 13.78 -55.51
C LEU A 142 -48.77 14.21 -55.81
N ALA A 143 -49.41 14.96 -54.87
CA ALA A 143 -50.74 15.53 -55.04
C ALA A 143 -50.78 16.55 -56.18
N ILE A 144 -49.80 17.44 -56.31
CA ILE A 144 -49.65 18.37 -57.40
C ILE A 144 -49.51 17.65 -58.74
N ALA A 145 -48.63 16.63 -58.80
CA ALA A 145 -48.43 15.85 -59.97
C ALA A 145 -49.76 15.11 -60.46
N GLN A 146 -50.49 14.57 -59.49
CA GLN A 146 -51.80 13.95 -59.73
C GLN A 146 -52.83 14.98 -60.23
N ALA A 147 -52.94 16.13 -59.60
CA ALA A 147 -53.86 17.18 -60.01
C ALA A 147 -53.60 17.66 -61.47
N ASN A 148 -52.34 17.73 -61.90
CA ASN A 148 -51.98 18.06 -63.28
C ASN A 148 -52.42 16.96 -64.27
N VAL A 149 -52.30 15.71 -63.85
CA VAL A 149 -52.83 14.60 -64.67
C VAL A 149 -54.33 14.67 -64.74
N ASP A 150 -55.06 14.87 -63.70
CA ASP A 150 -56.49 14.96 -63.60
C ASP A 150 -57.02 16.14 -64.46
N ALA A 151 -56.41 17.29 -64.45
CA ALA A 151 -56.72 18.44 -65.25
C ALA A 151 -56.51 18.15 -66.77
N ALA A 152 -55.40 17.51 -67.08
CA ALA A 152 -55.10 17.11 -68.46
C ALA A 152 -56.09 16.04 -68.99
N GLN A 153 -56.53 15.09 -68.15
CA GLN A 153 -57.54 14.07 -68.48
C GLN A 153 -58.89 14.72 -68.75
N VAL A 154 -59.34 15.65 -67.93
CA VAL A 154 -60.59 16.40 -68.14
C VAL A 154 -60.53 17.15 -69.46
N ALA A 155 -59.44 17.85 -69.78
CA ALA A 155 -59.28 18.55 -71.06
C ALA A 155 -59.35 17.63 -72.30
N VAL A 156 -58.78 16.42 -72.19
CA VAL A 156 -58.87 15.39 -73.27
C VAL A 156 -60.31 14.89 -73.42
N ALA A 157 -60.97 14.54 -72.26
CA ALA A 157 -62.36 14.03 -72.29
C ALA A 157 -63.35 15.04 -72.86
N ASP A 158 -63.23 16.35 -72.51
CA ASP A 158 -64.08 17.41 -73.02
C ASP A 158 -63.93 17.58 -74.56
N LEU A 159 -62.71 17.56 -75.08
CA LEU A 159 -62.43 17.67 -76.52
C LEU A 159 -62.80 16.40 -77.28
N GLU A 160 -62.67 15.21 -76.67
CA GLU A 160 -63.17 13.95 -77.26
C GLU A 160 -64.68 13.93 -77.38
N ALA A 161 -65.37 14.27 -76.31
CA ALA A 161 -66.81 14.41 -76.29
C ALA A 161 -67.29 15.40 -77.40
N THR A 162 -66.66 16.58 -77.46
CA THR A 162 -66.97 17.61 -78.45
C THR A 162 -66.70 17.09 -79.85
N TYR A 163 -65.61 16.37 -80.07
CA TYR A 163 -65.29 15.81 -81.43
C TYR A 163 -66.25 14.65 -81.86
N ASP A 164 -66.64 13.81 -80.95
CA ASP A 164 -67.48 12.66 -81.14
C ASP A 164 -68.92 13.06 -81.40
N ASP A 165 -69.37 14.16 -80.76
CA ASP A 165 -70.72 14.72 -81.02
C ASP A 165 -70.87 15.42 -82.39
N MET A 166 -69.78 15.71 -83.08
CA MET A 166 -69.82 16.34 -84.40
C MET A 166 -70.32 15.39 -85.48
N SER A 167 -71.19 15.87 -86.38
CA SER A 167 -71.55 15.14 -87.56
C SER A 167 -70.34 14.93 -88.51
N LYS A 168 -70.38 13.90 -89.32
CA LYS A 168 -69.29 13.60 -90.27
C LYS A 168 -68.94 14.80 -91.20
N ALA A 169 -69.93 15.55 -91.64
CA ALA A 169 -69.73 16.75 -92.45
C ALA A 169 -68.97 17.86 -91.72
N VAL A 170 -69.18 17.99 -90.44
CA VAL A 170 -68.50 18.99 -89.57
C VAL A 170 -67.09 18.53 -89.23
N ARG A 171 -66.85 17.21 -88.97
CA ARG A 171 -65.54 16.67 -88.78
C ARG A 171 -64.56 16.86 -89.94
N ASP A 172 -65.10 16.77 -91.17
CA ASP A 172 -64.31 16.94 -92.40
C ASP A 172 -64.08 18.44 -92.74
N SER A 173 -64.69 19.38 -92.01
CA SER A 173 -64.51 20.82 -92.18
C SER A 173 -63.25 21.37 -91.49
N ALA A 174 -62.88 22.59 -91.82
CA ALA A 174 -61.74 23.27 -91.11
C ALA A 174 -61.97 23.37 -89.61
N ALA A 175 -63.19 23.57 -89.13
CA ALA A 175 -63.50 23.61 -87.65
C ALA A 175 -63.33 22.25 -87.01
N GLY A 176 -63.70 21.13 -87.68
CA GLY A 176 -63.48 19.80 -87.14
C GLY A 176 -62.00 19.41 -87.11
N GLN A 177 -61.23 19.86 -88.13
CA GLN A 177 -59.76 19.66 -88.08
C GLN A 177 -59.08 20.47 -86.97
N GLU A 178 -59.56 21.67 -86.63
CA GLU A 178 -59.09 22.45 -85.50
C GLU A 178 -59.37 21.75 -84.18
N ILE A 179 -60.55 21.24 -83.94
CA ILE A 179 -60.90 20.48 -82.72
C ILE A 179 -60.05 19.20 -82.64
N LYS A 180 -59.83 18.50 -83.76
CA LYS A 180 -58.92 17.35 -83.80
C LYS A 180 -57.46 17.73 -83.35
N LEU A 181 -56.96 18.84 -83.90
CA LEU A 181 -55.65 19.32 -83.56
C LEU A 181 -55.57 19.67 -82.03
N ARG A 182 -56.58 20.40 -81.50
CA ARG A 182 -56.66 20.70 -80.10
C ARG A 182 -56.69 19.45 -79.21
N ARG A 183 -57.49 18.43 -79.61
CA ARG A 183 -57.54 17.10 -78.96
C ARG A 183 -56.17 16.41 -78.95
N ASP A 184 -55.50 16.40 -80.09
CA ASP A 184 -54.19 15.75 -80.20
C ASP A 184 -53.14 16.47 -79.41
N VAL A 185 -53.17 17.78 -79.26
CA VAL A 185 -52.38 18.61 -78.33
C VAL A 185 -52.72 18.25 -76.88
N ALA A 186 -54.02 18.16 -76.57
CA ALA A 186 -54.45 17.80 -75.21
C ALA A 186 -53.97 16.40 -74.83
N ARG A 187 -54.00 15.42 -75.72
CA ARG A 187 -53.45 14.07 -75.51
C ARG A 187 -51.96 14.10 -75.32
N ALA A 188 -51.17 14.90 -76.03
CA ALA A 188 -49.75 15.09 -75.85
C ALA A 188 -49.45 15.72 -74.48
N ASN A 189 -50.25 16.70 -74.02
CA ASN A 189 -50.15 17.32 -72.71
C ASN A 189 -50.44 16.27 -71.64
N LEU A 190 -51.45 15.43 -71.73
CA LEU A 190 -51.72 14.33 -70.79
C LEU A 190 -50.56 13.35 -70.69
N GLN A 191 -49.97 12.96 -71.83
CA GLN A 191 -48.78 12.07 -71.85
C GLN A 191 -47.63 12.72 -71.14
N THR A 192 -47.41 14.03 -71.29
CA THR A 192 -46.37 14.79 -70.57
C THR A 192 -46.68 14.84 -69.10
N ALA A 193 -47.90 15.11 -68.64
CA ALA A 193 -48.31 15.09 -67.26
C ALA A 193 -48.12 13.69 -66.61
N LEU A 194 -48.49 12.63 -67.28
CA LEU A 194 -48.29 11.24 -66.87
C LEU A 194 -46.79 10.88 -66.78
N ALA A 195 -45.97 11.36 -67.70
CA ALA A 195 -44.51 11.14 -67.64
C ALA A 195 -43.91 11.91 -66.42
N GLN A 196 -44.34 13.13 -66.16
CA GLN A 196 -43.90 13.92 -65.01
C GLN A 196 -44.34 13.27 -63.72
N GLN A 197 -45.58 12.82 -63.62
CA GLN A 197 -46.09 12.08 -62.48
C GLN A 197 -45.23 10.82 -62.19
N ARG A 198 -44.95 10.03 -63.19
CA ARG A 198 -44.09 8.84 -63.05
C ARG A 198 -42.68 9.18 -62.57
N LEU A 199 -42.10 10.27 -63.08
CA LEU A 199 -40.78 10.75 -62.60
C LEU A 199 -40.83 11.18 -61.12
N THR A 200 -41.89 11.88 -60.70
CA THR A 200 -42.11 12.27 -59.34
C THR A 200 -42.32 11.05 -58.43
N GLN A 201 -43.12 10.07 -58.87
CA GLN A 201 -43.34 8.82 -58.12
C GLN A 201 -42.12 7.92 -58.05
N ALA A 202 -41.26 7.90 -59.06
CA ALA A 202 -40.04 7.10 -59.10
C ALA A 202 -39.00 7.54 -58.02
N GLY A 203 -39.10 8.79 -57.53
CA GLY A 203 -38.21 9.32 -56.52
C GLY A 203 -36.74 9.41 -56.96
N ALA A 204 -35.81 9.18 -56.04
CA ALA A 204 -34.38 9.21 -56.34
C ALA A 204 -33.96 8.01 -57.18
N ARG A 205 -33.07 8.25 -58.13
CA ARG A 205 -32.54 7.19 -58.99
C ARG A 205 -31.61 6.23 -58.18
N PRO A 206 -31.57 4.93 -58.58
CA PRO A 206 -30.73 3.95 -57.91
C PRO A 206 -29.26 4.40 -57.75
N GLU A 207 -28.72 5.10 -58.77
CA GLU A 207 -27.34 5.60 -58.73
C GLU A 207 -27.16 6.72 -57.68
N GLN A 208 -28.20 7.55 -57.44
CA GLN A 208 -28.19 8.60 -56.41
C GLN A 208 -28.22 7.98 -55.03
N LEU A 209 -29.05 6.94 -54.83
CA LEU A 209 -29.09 6.20 -53.55
C LEU A 209 -27.77 5.46 -53.30
N ALA A 210 -27.20 4.82 -54.35
CA ALA A 210 -25.90 4.16 -54.24
C ALA A 210 -24.78 5.16 -53.86
N ALA A 211 -24.78 6.34 -54.48
CA ALA A 211 -23.80 7.40 -54.13
C ALA A 211 -23.98 7.92 -52.69
N ALA A 212 -25.23 8.13 -52.24
CA ALA A 212 -25.50 8.56 -50.88
C ALA A 212 -25.09 7.49 -49.83
N ARG A 213 -25.31 6.20 -50.12
CA ARG A 213 -24.85 5.08 -49.28
C ARG A 213 -23.34 5.02 -49.22
N ALA A 214 -22.66 5.14 -50.36
CA ALA A 214 -21.20 5.18 -50.40
C ALA A 214 -20.64 6.39 -49.62
N GLN A 215 -21.34 7.53 -49.59
CA GLN A 215 -20.98 8.69 -48.79
C GLN A 215 -21.15 8.44 -47.28
N LEU A 216 -22.23 7.75 -46.88
CA LEU A 216 -22.45 7.32 -45.51
C LEU A 216 -21.36 6.31 -45.06
N ASP A 217 -21.03 5.34 -45.90
CA ASP A 217 -19.96 4.36 -45.62
C ASP A 217 -18.60 5.06 -45.46
N ALA A 218 -18.28 6.04 -46.29
CA ALA A 218 -17.07 6.85 -46.16
C ALA A 218 -17.05 7.66 -44.88
N ALA A 219 -18.19 8.24 -44.46
CA ALA A 219 -18.30 8.96 -43.20
C ALA A 219 -18.12 8.02 -41.98
N ASN A 220 -18.69 6.81 -42.04
CA ASN A 220 -18.48 5.80 -40.99
C ASN A 220 -17.02 5.35 -40.90
N ALA A 221 -16.34 5.15 -42.04
CA ALA A 221 -14.91 4.85 -42.04
C ALA A 221 -14.07 5.97 -41.42
N GLN A 222 -14.49 7.23 -41.63
CA GLN A 222 -13.84 8.38 -41.04
C GLN A 222 -14.01 8.43 -39.51
N VAL A 223 -15.19 8.05 -38.96
CA VAL A 223 -15.40 7.85 -37.54
C VAL A 223 -14.48 6.76 -37.00
N GLY A 224 -14.39 5.61 -37.67
CA GLY A 224 -13.48 4.53 -37.27
C GLY A 224 -12.02 4.96 -37.21
N ALA A 225 -11.55 5.74 -38.19
CA ALA A 225 -10.20 6.30 -38.18
C ALA A 225 -9.97 7.29 -37.05
N ALA A 226 -10.92 8.20 -36.79
CA ALA A 226 -10.85 9.17 -35.69
C ALA A 226 -10.86 8.46 -34.34
N GLN A 227 -11.66 7.40 -34.18
CA GLN A 227 -11.70 6.60 -32.93
C GLN A 227 -10.35 5.90 -32.69
N ALA A 228 -9.73 5.29 -33.71
CA ALA A 228 -8.42 4.67 -33.58
C ALA A 228 -7.32 5.68 -33.19
N GLN A 229 -7.42 6.92 -33.69
CA GLN A 229 -6.54 8.01 -33.25
C GLN A 229 -6.79 8.40 -31.79
N ALA A 230 -8.06 8.50 -31.36
CA ALA A 230 -8.43 8.81 -30.00
C ALA A 230 -7.93 7.73 -29.02
N ASP A 231 -8.09 6.44 -29.37
CA ASP A 231 -7.58 5.32 -28.57
C ASP A 231 -6.04 5.36 -28.44
N THR A 232 -5.35 5.76 -29.51
CA THR A 232 -3.88 5.92 -29.48
C THR A 232 -3.48 7.08 -28.56
N ALA A 233 -4.17 8.21 -28.65
CA ALA A 233 -3.89 9.37 -27.78
C ALA A 233 -4.23 9.07 -26.32
N ALA A 234 -5.29 8.32 -26.03
CA ALA A 234 -5.64 7.85 -24.70
C ALA A 234 -4.51 6.97 -24.11
N LYS A 235 -4.00 5.99 -24.86
CA LYS A 235 -2.87 5.15 -24.45
C LYS A 235 -1.59 5.96 -24.18
N GLN A 236 -1.35 7.02 -24.94
CA GLN A 236 -0.24 7.92 -24.70
C GLN A 236 -0.42 8.69 -23.37
N ALA A 237 -1.63 9.12 -23.06
CA ALA A 237 -1.95 9.76 -21.78
C ALA A 237 -1.80 8.77 -20.59
N ASP A 238 -2.23 7.52 -20.76
CA ASP A 238 -2.04 6.46 -19.76
C ASP A 238 -0.55 6.17 -19.53
N ALA A 239 0.25 6.12 -20.59
CA ALA A 239 1.70 5.93 -20.45
C ALA A 239 2.37 7.11 -19.71
N ALA A 240 1.97 8.34 -20.00
CA ALA A 240 2.45 9.52 -19.28
C ALA A 240 2.00 9.52 -17.81
N ALA A 241 0.77 9.05 -17.51
CA ALA A 241 0.29 8.89 -16.14
C ALA A 241 1.11 7.85 -15.36
N ALA A 242 1.44 6.72 -15.99
CA ALA A 242 2.30 5.70 -15.38
C ALA A 242 3.71 6.25 -15.10
N GLN A 243 4.25 7.08 -15.98
CA GLN A 243 5.55 7.71 -15.80
C GLN A 243 5.53 8.72 -14.63
N ALA A 244 4.47 9.53 -14.50
CA ALA A 244 4.28 10.42 -13.35
C ALA A 244 4.13 9.66 -12.04
N ALA A 245 3.40 8.54 -12.03
CA ALA A 245 3.27 7.67 -10.87
C ALA A 245 4.62 7.05 -10.46
N ALA A 246 5.44 6.61 -11.42
CA ALA A 246 6.78 6.08 -11.14
C ALA A 246 7.71 7.14 -10.54
N ALA A 247 7.66 8.39 -11.05
CA ALA A 247 8.42 9.50 -10.49
C ALA A 247 8.02 9.82 -9.04
N ARG A 248 6.72 9.81 -8.73
CA ARG A 248 6.22 10.00 -7.36
C ARG A 248 6.64 8.86 -6.41
N ALA A 249 6.62 7.61 -6.89
CA ALA A 249 7.11 6.47 -6.11
C ALA A 249 8.61 6.59 -5.78
N ALA A 250 9.43 7.08 -6.72
CA ALA A 250 10.84 7.34 -6.49
C ALA A 250 11.05 8.42 -5.41
N LEU A 251 10.24 9.49 -5.41
CA LEU A 251 10.28 10.52 -4.35
C LEU A 251 9.91 9.92 -2.99
N ALA A 252 8.88 9.08 -2.92
CA ALA A 252 8.45 8.45 -1.66
C ALA A 252 9.55 7.57 -1.03
N VAL A 253 10.37 6.90 -1.84
CA VAL A 253 11.55 6.16 -1.35
C VAL A 253 12.57 7.11 -0.72
N LEU A 254 12.85 8.25 -1.37
CA LEU A 254 13.79 9.25 -0.81
C LEU A 254 13.24 9.89 0.47
N ASP A 255 11.94 10.20 0.52
CA ASP A 255 11.29 10.73 1.73
C ASP A 255 11.39 9.74 2.91
N SER A 256 11.23 8.43 2.63
CA SER A 256 11.43 7.38 3.64
C SER A 256 12.88 7.33 4.14
N GLN A 257 13.87 7.44 3.22
CA GLN A 257 15.27 7.47 3.60
C GLN A 257 15.62 8.73 4.40
N ILE A 258 15.06 9.89 4.05
CA ILE A 258 15.24 11.14 4.80
C ILE A 258 14.64 11.03 6.20
N ALA A 259 13.47 10.41 6.35
CA ALA A 259 12.87 10.17 7.66
C ALA A 259 13.75 9.30 8.55
N GLN A 260 14.50 8.36 7.98
CA GLN A 260 15.44 7.49 8.71
C GLN A 260 16.74 8.19 9.14
N LEU A 261 16.99 9.44 8.68
CA LEU A 261 18.14 10.23 9.17
C LEU A 261 17.94 10.74 10.58
N THR A 262 16.71 10.87 11.04
CA THR A 262 16.42 11.19 12.44
C THR A 262 16.13 9.87 13.17
N ILE A 263 17.04 9.51 14.05
CA ILE A 263 16.98 8.26 14.81
C ILE A 263 16.36 8.58 16.16
N SER A 264 15.23 7.94 16.45
CA SER A 264 14.47 8.16 17.67
C SER A 264 14.59 6.99 18.65
N ALA A 265 14.30 7.27 19.94
CA ALA A 265 14.20 6.24 20.98
C ALA A 265 13.08 5.25 20.66
N PRO A 266 13.33 3.94 20.65
CA PRO A 266 12.30 2.93 20.43
C PRO A 266 11.44 2.64 21.66
N ILE A 267 11.95 2.94 22.85
CA ILE A 267 11.32 2.69 24.16
C ILE A 267 11.56 3.88 25.10
N ASP A 268 10.71 3.98 26.12
CA ASP A 268 10.97 4.84 27.28
C ASP A 268 12.10 4.26 28.13
N GLY A 269 13.04 5.08 28.57
CA GLY A 269 14.16 4.59 29.35
C GLY A 269 15.23 5.62 29.60
N VAL A 270 16.42 5.14 29.97
CA VAL A 270 17.61 5.95 30.24
C VAL A 270 18.72 5.51 29.29
N VAL A 271 19.47 6.44 28.76
CA VAL A 271 20.66 6.15 27.94
C VAL A 271 21.74 5.51 28.84
N LEU A 272 22.03 4.25 28.57
CA LEU A 272 23.04 3.49 29.33
C LEU A 272 24.46 3.71 28.81
N THR A 273 24.58 3.83 27.50
CA THR A 273 25.87 3.99 26.80
C THR A 273 25.69 4.81 25.55
N ARG A 274 26.61 5.72 25.27
CA ARG A 274 26.73 6.50 24.06
C ARG A 274 28.06 6.17 23.38
N SER A 275 28.00 5.62 22.17
CA SER A 275 29.16 5.14 21.39
C SER A 275 29.43 5.99 20.14
N ILE A 276 28.81 7.16 20.03
CA ILE A 276 28.92 8.02 18.84
C ILE A 276 29.03 9.49 19.22
N GLU A 277 29.83 10.24 18.47
CA GLU A 277 30.02 11.68 18.64
C GLU A 277 29.59 12.48 17.41
N PRO A 278 29.15 13.75 17.58
CA PRO A 278 28.91 14.65 16.46
C PRO A 278 30.17 14.77 15.56
N GLY A 279 29.96 14.64 14.24
CA GLY A 279 31.03 14.66 13.23
C GLY A 279 31.53 13.28 12.81
N GLU A 280 31.25 12.24 13.56
CA GLU A 280 31.60 10.86 13.21
C GLU A 280 30.69 10.30 12.11
N TYR A 281 31.13 9.21 11.49
CA TYR A 281 30.36 8.52 10.45
C TYR A 281 29.73 7.26 11.02
N ALA A 282 28.39 7.18 10.93
CA ALA A 282 27.60 6.05 11.36
C ALA A 282 27.22 5.18 10.17
N GLY A 283 27.60 3.90 10.20
CA GLY A 283 27.19 2.90 9.21
C GLY A 283 25.97 2.09 9.68
N PRO A 284 25.24 1.46 8.76
CA PRO A 284 24.10 0.62 9.12
C PRO A 284 24.48 -0.48 10.11
N GLY A 285 23.70 -0.63 11.19
CA GLY A 285 23.95 -1.61 12.24
C GLY A 285 25.02 -1.23 13.27
N ALA A 286 25.70 -0.08 13.14
CA ALA A 286 26.60 0.40 14.17
C ALA A 286 25.80 0.76 15.43
N ALA A 287 26.24 0.32 16.60
CA ALA A 287 25.65 0.72 17.86
C ALA A 287 25.94 2.19 18.14
N LEU A 288 24.92 3.03 18.20
CA LEU A 288 25.04 4.45 18.49
C LEU A 288 24.84 4.72 19.98
N LEU A 289 23.73 4.25 20.50
CA LEU A 289 23.33 4.35 21.90
C LEU A 289 22.68 3.05 22.35
N VAL A 290 22.69 2.84 23.65
CA VAL A 290 21.93 1.77 24.30
C VAL A 290 20.97 2.43 25.29
N VAL A 291 19.67 2.19 25.10
CA VAL A 291 18.61 2.69 25.99
C VAL A 291 18.06 1.52 26.78
N GLY A 292 18.02 1.63 28.10
CA GLY A 292 17.48 0.61 29.01
C GLY A 292 16.33 1.12 29.85
N ASN A 293 15.33 0.26 30.05
CA ASN A 293 14.26 0.55 30.99
C ASN A 293 14.74 0.26 32.40
N LEU A 294 14.97 1.31 33.20
CA LEU A 294 15.39 1.18 34.59
C LEU A 294 14.23 1.01 35.58
N GLY A 295 12.98 1.17 35.15
CA GLY A 295 11.80 1.00 36.01
C GLY A 295 11.46 -0.47 36.30
N ALA A 296 11.76 -1.35 35.35
CA ALA A 296 11.56 -2.79 35.45
C ALA A 296 12.89 -3.49 35.18
N LEU A 297 13.47 -4.08 36.18
CA LEU A 297 14.77 -4.78 36.11
C LEU A 297 14.57 -6.28 36.18
N THR A 298 15.51 -7.02 35.64
CA THR A 298 15.54 -8.48 35.70
C THR A 298 16.80 -8.90 36.44
N ILE A 299 16.69 -9.88 37.37
CA ILE A 299 17.83 -10.53 38.00
C ILE A 299 17.89 -11.96 37.47
N THR A 300 19.01 -12.34 36.90
CA THR A 300 19.25 -13.72 36.48
C THR A 300 20.11 -14.39 37.58
N VAL A 301 19.53 -15.39 38.27
CA VAL A 301 20.21 -16.22 39.26
C VAL A 301 20.26 -17.67 38.79
N TYR A 302 21.22 -18.41 39.35
CA TYR A 302 21.45 -19.80 38.98
C TYR A 302 21.18 -20.71 40.18
N VAL A 303 20.18 -21.59 40.03
CA VAL A 303 19.77 -22.53 41.08
C VAL A 303 20.21 -23.93 40.71
N PRO A 304 20.86 -24.71 41.59
CA PRO A 304 21.20 -26.10 41.35
C PRO A 304 19.98 -26.99 41.11
N GLU A 305 20.15 -28.01 40.26
CA GLU A 305 19.06 -28.92 39.84
C GLU A 305 18.37 -29.61 41.03
N ASP A 306 19.12 -29.99 42.06
CA ASP A 306 18.63 -30.67 43.25
C ASP A 306 17.71 -29.82 44.11
N ARG A 307 17.81 -28.48 44.01
CA ARG A 307 16.98 -27.51 44.72
C ARG A 307 15.95 -26.77 43.87
N LEU A 308 15.86 -27.10 42.59
CA LEU A 308 14.94 -26.46 41.63
C LEU A 308 13.45 -26.61 42.05
N SER A 309 13.13 -27.69 42.73
CA SER A 309 11.77 -27.95 43.24
C SER A 309 11.32 -26.98 44.32
N GLU A 310 12.21 -26.18 44.91
CA GLU A 310 11.92 -25.15 45.92
C GLU A 310 11.47 -23.84 45.26
N VAL A 311 11.61 -23.68 43.93
CA VAL A 311 11.29 -22.45 43.22
C VAL A 311 10.11 -22.70 42.27
N SER A 312 9.15 -21.79 42.30
CA SER A 312 7.95 -21.85 41.48
C SER A 312 7.74 -20.53 40.70
N LEU A 313 7.18 -20.66 39.50
CA LEU A 313 6.82 -19.48 38.71
C LEU A 313 5.79 -18.61 39.45
N GLY A 314 6.04 -17.29 39.53
CA GLY A 314 5.21 -16.35 40.27
C GLY A 314 5.55 -16.27 41.77
N GLN A 315 6.53 -17.06 42.27
CA GLN A 315 6.99 -16.98 43.65
C GLN A 315 7.69 -15.62 43.93
N THR A 316 7.38 -15.03 45.06
CA THR A 316 8.10 -13.82 45.54
C THR A 316 9.33 -14.24 46.29
N ALA A 317 10.46 -13.60 46.01
CA ALA A 317 11.74 -13.80 46.68
C ALA A 317 12.30 -12.45 47.15
N GLU A 318 13.07 -12.49 48.24
CA GLU A 318 13.76 -11.33 48.74
C GLU A 318 15.06 -11.11 47.96
N VAL A 319 15.24 -9.93 47.41
CA VAL A 319 16.43 -9.54 46.65
C VAL A 319 17.25 -8.60 47.54
N ARG A 320 18.50 -8.95 47.82
CA ARG A 320 19.43 -8.17 48.64
C ARG A 320 20.63 -7.76 47.81
N ILE A 321 20.95 -6.48 47.80
CA ILE A 321 22.18 -5.95 47.20
C ILE A 321 23.27 -5.75 48.24
N ASP A 322 24.52 -5.65 47.78
CA ASP A 322 25.69 -5.50 48.68
C ASP A 322 25.63 -4.28 49.62
N SER A 323 24.85 -3.23 49.25
CA SER A 323 24.60 -2.06 50.11
C SER A 323 23.76 -2.38 51.36
N GLY A 324 23.17 -3.58 51.46
CA GLY A 324 22.27 -4.00 52.52
C GLY A 324 20.79 -3.62 52.30
N GLU A 325 20.46 -3.01 51.16
CA GLU A 325 19.06 -2.77 50.79
C GLU A 325 18.39 -4.06 50.32
N THR A 326 17.13 -4.22 50.69
CA THR A 326 16.31 -5.35 50.26
C THR A 326 15.15 -4.87 49.37
N SER A 327 14.88 -5.59 48.32
CA SER A 327 13.76 -5.39 47.41
C SER A 327 13.01 -6.71 47.23
N SER A 328 11.84 -6.66 46.68
CA SER A 328 11.03 -7.88 46.34
C SER A 328 11.14 -8.17 44.87
N GLY A 329 11.50 -9.40 44.54
CA GLY A 329 11.50 -9.89 43.17
C GLY A 329 10.46 -11.00 42.98
N THR A 330 9.86 -11.11 41.79
CA THR A 330 8.92 -12.16 41.43
C THR A 330 9.54 -13.04 40.36
N VAL A 331 9.51 -14.36 40.54
CA VAL A 331 9.99 -15.33 39.55
C VAL A 331 9.17 -15.22 38.26
N ALA A 332 9.77 -14.66 37.23
CA ALA A 332 9.14 -14.43 35.93
C ALA A 332 9.41 -15.57 34.92
N HIS A 333 10.55 -16.24 35.05
CA HIS A 333 10.92 -17.33 34.14
C HIS A 333 11.87 -18.30 34.82
N ILE A 334 11.68 -19.60 34.53
CA ILE A 334 12.59 -20.69 34.91
C ILE A 334 13.02 -21.35 33.59
N ALA A 335 14.34 -21.43 33.36
CA ALA A 335 14.87 -21.99 32.12
C ALA A 335 14.51 -23.48 31.99
N ASP A 336 14.06 -23.89 30.78
CA ASP A 336 13.75 -25.30 30.46
C ASP A 336 14.99 -26.15 30.22
N GLN A 337 16.14 -25.53 30.06
CA GLN A 337 17.43 -26.22 29.82
C GLN A 337 18.41 -25.87 30.92
N ALA A 338 19.10 -26.90 31.36
CA ALA A 338 20.16 -26.75 32.33
C ALA A 338 21.43 -26.19 31.70
N GLU A 339 22.11 -25.32 32.41
CA GLU A 339 23.40 -24.74 32.02
C GLU A 339 24.50 -25.23 32.98
N PHE A 340 25.74 -25.26 32.49
CA PHE A 340 26.89 -25.46 33.38
C PHE A 340 27.25 -24.12 34.02
N THR A 341 27.49 -24.13 35.31
CA THR A 341 27.87 -22.90 36.09
C THR A 341 28.90 -22.07 35.30
N PRO A 342 28.66 -20.78 35.06
CA PRO A 342 29.56 -19.93 34.25
C PRO A 342 30.93 -19.64 34.94
N ARG A 343 31.24 -20.27 36.05
CA ARG A 343 32.49 -20.02 36.79
C ARG A 343 33.61 -20.97 36.34
N ASN A 344 34.78 -20.39 36.17
CA ASN A 344 36.04 -21.10 35.95
C ASN A 344 36.45 -21.84 37.23
N VAL A 345 35.71 -22.90 37.58
CA VAL A 345 35.96 -23.67 38.82
C VAL A 345 37.05 -24.68 38.58
N GLN A 346 38.15 -24.54 39.30
CA GLN A 346 39.33 -25.41 39.12
C GLN A 346 39.18 -26.77 39.84
N THR A 347 38.07 -27.00 40.59
CA THR A 347 37.86 -28.29 41.29
C THR A 347 36.94 -29.23 40.50
N PRO A 348 37.18 -30.57 40.60
CA PRO A 348 36.34 -31.54 39.93
C PRO A 348 34.88 -31.59 40.34
N GLU A 349 34.60 -31.22 41.63
CA GLU A 349 33.24 -31.16 42.19
C GLU A 349 32.46 -29.98 41.62
N GLY A 350 33.11 -28.81 41.45
CA GLY A 350 32.47 -27.60 40.92
C GLY A 350 32.11 -27.68 39.43
N ARG A 351 32.65 -28.64 38.69
CA ARG A 351 32.37 -28.87 37.23
C ARG A 351 31.15 -29.72 36.96
N ARG A 352 30.48 -30.25 37.97
CA ARG A 352 29.38 -31.22 37.84
C ARG A 352 28.03 -30.68 38.32
N SER A 353 27.93 -29.46 38.78
CA SER A 353 26.62 -28.91 39.17
C SER A 353 25.90 -28.30 37.97
N THR A 354 24.94 -29.03 37.52
CA THR A 354 23.93 -28.54 36.58
C THR A 354 23.08 -27.48 37.30
N VAL A 355 22.92 -26.32 36.68
CA VAL A 355 22.15 -25.20 37.25
C VAL A 355 21.07 -24.78 36.24
N PHE A 356 19.99 -24.25 36.74
CA PHE A 356 18.93 -23.64 35.95
C PHE A 356 18.94 -22.13 36.17
N ALA A 357 18.88 -21.39 35.07
CA ALA A 357 18.75 -19.95 35.12
C ALA A 357 17.31 -19.58 35.49
N ILE A 358 17.17 -18.77 36.54
CA ILE A 358 15.88 -18.24 36.98
C ILE A 358 15.93 -16.73 36.87
N LYS A 359 14.94 -16.17 36.14
CA LYS A 359 14.82 -14.73 36.01
C LYS A 359 13.71 -14.23 36.91
N LEU A 360 14.06 -13.24 37.72
CA LEU A 360 13.14 -12.53 38.60
C LEU A 360 12.92 -11.12 38.07
N ALA A 361 11.67 -10.71 37.95
CA ALA A 361 11.32 -9.32 37.71
C ALA A 361 11.38 -8.54 39.04
N VAL A 362 12.04 -7.41 39.01
CA VAL A 362 12.20 -6.54 40.19
C VAL A 362 11.81 -5.13 39.82
N ASP A 363 10.84 -4.57 40.52
CA ASP A 363 10.45 -3.18 40.37
C ASP A 363 11.49 -2.24 41.01
N ASN A 364 11.82 -1.17 40.33
CA ASN A 364 12.80 -0.18 40.74
C ASN A 364 12.23 1.25 40.78
N PRO A 365 11.17 1.50 41.55
CA PRO A 365 10.48 2.80 41.54
C PRO A 365 11.37 3.98 41.96
N ASP A 366 12.36 3.72 42.84
CA ASP A 366 13.25 4.74 43.33
C ASP A 366 14.52 4.92 42.46
N GLY A 367 14.70 4.11 41.40
CA GLY A 367 15.86 4.15 40.51
C GLY A 367 17.21 3.82 41.19
N ARG A 368 17.18 3.15 42.34
CA ARG A 368 18.40 2.83 43.14
C ARG A 368 19.14 1.62 42.59
N LEU A 369 18.42 0.64 42.09
CA LEU A 369 19.02 -0.52 41.45
C LEU A 369 19.56 -0.11 40.07
N LYS A 370 20.78 -0.56 39.80
CA LYS A 370 21.44 -0.27 38.52
C LYS A 370 21.83 -1.57 37.82
N PRO A 371 21.75 -1.65 36.49
CA PRO A 371 22.28 -2.78 35.73
C PRO A 371 23.76 -3.00 36.06
N GLY A 372 24.16 -4.27 36.15
CA GLY A 372 25.51 -4.66 36.53
C GLY A 372 25.77 -4.81 38.02
N MET A 373 24.83 -4.40 38.89
CA MET A 373 24.97 -4.64 40.34
C MET A 373 24.79 -6.12 40.65
N PRO A 374 25.65 -6.71 41.52
CA PRO A 374 25.44 -8.05 42.08
C PRO A 374 24.29 -7.99 43.09
N ALA A 375 23.52 -9.07 43.12
CA ALA A 375 22.43 -9.24 44.08
C ALA A 375 22.29 -10.70 44.51
N ASP A 376 21.94 -10.90 45.77
CA ASP A 376 21.56 -12.20 46.32
C ASP A 376 20.06 -12.31 46.43
N VAL A 377 19.55 -13.43 46.00
CA VAL A 377 18.11 -13.74 46.02
C VAL A 377 17.88 -14.86 47.03
N ALA A 378 16.96 -14.64 47.93
CA ALA A 378 16.51 -15.64 48.91
C ALA A 378 15.06 -16.05 48.63
N PHE A 379 14.85 -17.32 48.33
CA PHE A 379 13.56 -17.90 47.93
C PHE A 379 12.74 -18.42 49.10
#